data_97e04739e9f1b1eab9634799facd2ffe
#
_entry.id   97e04739e9f1b1eab9634799facd2ffe
#
_cell.length_a   1.000
_cell.length_b   1.000
_cell.length_c   1.000
_cell.angle_alpha   90.00
_cell.angle_beta   90.00
_cell.angle_gamma   90.00
#
_symmetry.space_group_name_H-M   'P 1'
#
loop_
_entity.id
_entity.type
_entity.pdbx_description
1 polymer ?
#
loop_
_entity_poly.entity_id
_entity_poly.type
_entity_poly.pdbx_seq_one_letter_code
_entity_poly.pdbx_strand_id
1 'polypeptide(L)'
;MSEVKYSKEHEWIKVEGDVGTIGITQHATEMLGDIVFVELPDVGSSVEKDGNAGVVESTKAASDVYTPISGEVMENNQAIVDDPGKINSDPENEAWFFKLNIKDSSELDSLMNKEEYDKFAKESGN
;
A
#
# COMPACT_ATOMS: atom_id res chain seq x y z
N MET A 1 14.22 14.20 2.58
CA MET A 1 13.02 14.14 3.42
C MET A 1 12.01 13.20 2.81
N SER A 2 11.34 12.45 3.64
CA SER A 2 10.29 11.55 3.18
C SER A 2 8.93 12.24 3.25
N GLU A 3 8.05 11.86 2.35
CA GLU A 3 6.68 12.35 2.33
C GLU A 3 5.75 11.14 2.24
N VAL A 4 4.68 11.14 3.04
CA VAL A 4 3.70 10.05 3.03
C VAL A 4 2.38 10.56 2.47
N LYS A 5 1.84 9.83 1.51
CA LYS A 5 0.55 10.12 0.88
C LYS A 5 -0.35 8.89 0.98
N TYR A 6 -1.63 9.09 0.74
CA TYR A 6 -2.63 8.04 0.93
C TYR A 6 -3.61 8.03 -0.24
N SER A 7 -4.07 6.83 -0.60
CA SER A 7 -5.06 6.67 -1.66
C SER A 7 -6.45 6.41 -1.07
N LYS A 8 -7.47 6.56 -1.91
CA LYS A 8 -8.85 6.27 -1.52
C LYS A 8 -9.09 4.77 -1.33
N GLU A 9 -8.17 3.95 -1.80
CA GLU A 9 -8.24 2.50 -1.64
C GLU A 9 -7.52 2.03 -0.37
N HIS A 10 -7.13 3.00 0.49
CA HIS A 10 -6.47 2.72 1.77
C HIS A 10 -5.07 2.14 1.62
N GLU A 11 -4.34 2.59 0.62
CA GLU A 11 -2.91 2.33 0.52
C GLU A 11 -2.14 3.59 0.88
N TRP A 12 -0.97 3.40 1.47
CA TRP A 12 -0.06 4.51 1.73
C TRP A 12 1.16 4.38 0.84
N ILE A 13 1.78 5.52 0.57
CA ILE A 13 3.06 5.56 -0.13
C ILE A 13 3.99 6.53 0.59
N LYS A 14 5.20 6.06 0.87
CA LYS A 14 6.25 6.89 1.45
C LYS A 14 7.26 7.17 0.37
N VAL A 15 7.46 8.44 0.06
CA VAL A 15 8.32 8.86 -1.05
C VAL A 15 9.65 9.36 -0.51
N GLU A 16 10.74 8.78 -1.02
CA GLU A 16 12.09 9.21 -0.70
C GLU A 16 12.88 9.28 -2.02
N GLY A 17 13.10 10.51 -2.52
CA GLY A 17 13.70 10.68 -3.84
C GLY A 17 12.80 10.12 -4.93
N ASP A 18 13.33 9.18 -5.70
CA ASP A 18 12.58 8.54 -6.78
C ASP A 18 11.98 7.20 -6.36
N VAL A 19 12.06 6.87 -5.08
CA VAL A 19 11.58 5.57 -4.57
C VAL A 19 10.31 5.77 -3.76
N GLY A 20 9.28 4.98 -4.09
CA GLY A 20 8.03 4.94 -3.32
C GLY A 20 7.89 3.59 -2.65
N THR A 21 7.68 3.60 -1.33
CA THR A 21 7.40 2.40 -0.55
C THR A 21 5.90 2.36 -0.29
N ILE A 22 5.25 1.26 -0.63
CA ILE A 22 3.78 1.16 -0.62
C ILE A 22 3.33 0.05 0.29
N GLY A 23 2.25 0.30 1.02
CA GLY A 23 1.59 -0.69 1.86
C GLY A 23 0.14 -0.31 2.06
N ILE A 24 -0.54 -1.02 2.95
CA ILE A 24 -1.93 -0.71 3.30
C ILE A 24 -1.97 -0.03 4.66
N THR A 25 -3.01 0.78 4.88
CA THR A 25 -3.13 1.55 6.12
C THR A 25 -3.66 0.69 7.26
N GLN A 26 -3.52 1.20 8.48
CA GLN A 26 -4.11 0.54 9.63
C GLN A 26 -5.63 0.44 9.49
N HIS A 27 -6.25 1.48 8.91
CA HIS A 27 -7.68 1.46 8.66
C HIS A 27 -8.07 0.26 7.78
N ALA A 28 -7.26 -0.02 6.74
CA ALA A 28 -7.51 -1.17 5.88
C ALA A 28 -7.42 -2.49 6.65
N THR A 29 -6.44 -2.61 7.55
CA THR A 29 -6.31 -3.84 8.34
C THR A 29 -7.49 -4.02 9.29
N GLU A 30 -8.02 -2.92 9.82
CA GLU A 30 -9.19 -2.99 10.69
C GLU A 30 -10.42 -3.44 9.94
N MET A 31 -10.57 -3.00 8.70
CA MET A 31 -11.69 -3.42 7.87
C MET A 31 -11.57 -4.90 7.45
N LEU A 32 -10.35 -5.35 7.17
CA LEU A 32 -10.12 -6.70 6.68
C LEU A 32 -10.09 -7.74 7.79
N GLY A 33 -9.59 -7.37 8.97
CA GLY A 33 -9.37 -8.32 10.05
C GLY A 33 -8.03 -9.02 9.91
N ASP A 34 -7.90 -10.21 10.48
CA ASP A 34 -6.64 -10.94 10.49
C ASP A 34 -6.20 -11.34 9.09
N ILE A 35 -5.04 -10.86 8.68
CA ILE A 35 -4.48 -11.16 7.37
C ILE A 35 -3.80 -12.52 7.42
N VAL A 36 -4.16 -13.39 6.48
CA VAL A 36 -3.65 -14.77 6.44
C VAL A 36 -2.86 -15.09 5.17
N PHE A 37 -2.96 -14.25 4.15
CA PHE A 37 -2.25 -14.46 2.90
C PHE A 37 -2.01 -13.13 2.20
N VAL A 38 -0.86 -12.99 1.56
CA VAL A 38 -0.57 -11.81 0.74
C VAL A 38 0.22 -12.24 -0.49
N GLU A 39 -0.12 -11.66 -1.63
CA GLU A 39 0.61 -11.86 -2.88
C GLU A 39 1.15 -10.51 -3.32
N LEU A 40 2.44 -10.47 -3.63
CA LEU A 40 3.14 -9.23 -3.99
C LEU A 40 3.52 -9.24 -5.47
N PRO A 41 3.71 -8.05 -6.08
CA PRO A 41 4.18 -7.99 -7.46
C PRO A 41 5.63 -8.46 -7.55
N ASP A 42 5.98 -9.00 -8.71
CA ASP A 42 7.35 -9.47 -8.94
C ASP A 42 8.31 -8.29 -9.11
N VAL A 43 9.51 -8.45 -8.58
CA VAL A 43 10.58 -7.48 -8.80
C VAL A 43 10.86 -7.40 -10.30
N GLY A 44 10.96 -6.17 -10.82
CA GLY A 44 11.20 -5.94 -12.24
C GLY A 44 9.94 -5.75 -13.06
N SER A 45 8.76 -6.01 -12.47
CA SER A 45 7.50 -5.79 -13.18
C SER A 45 7.14 -4.31 -13.17
N SER A 46 6.38 -3.90 -14.19
CA SER A 46 5.86 -2.52 -14.27
C SER A 46 4.41 -2.51 -13.82
N VAL A 47 4.07 -1.51 -13.00
CA VAL A 47 2.70 -1.34 -12.53
C VAL A 47 2.23 0.07 -12.89
N GLU A 48 0.94 0.18 -13.14
CA GLU A 48 0.32 1.46 -13.53
C GLU A 48 -0.60 1.95 -12.42
N LYS A 49 -0.65 3.27 -12.26
CA LYS A 49 -1.50 3.90 -11.26
C LYS A 49 -2.92 3.30 -11.30
N ASP A 50 -3.42 2.97 -10.13
CA ASP A 50 -4.74 2.35 -9.91
C ASP A 50 -4.88 0.94 -10.47
N GLY A 51 -3.76 0.36 -10.94
CA GLY A 51 -3.75 -1.02 -11.39
C GLY A 51 -3.53 -1.99 -10.25
N ASN A 52 -3.93 -3.24 -10.46
CA ASN A 52 -3.76 -4.29 -9.46
C ASN A 52 -2.27 -4.63 -9.32
N ALA A 53 -1.76 -4.54 -8.10
CA ALA A 53 -0.36 -4.83 -7.81
C ALA A 53 -0.19 -6.01 -6.86
N GLY A 54 -1.28 -6.54 -6.33
CA GLY A 54 -1.19 -7.68 -5.42
C GLY A 54 -2.54 -8.04 -4.84
N VAL A 55 -2.52 -8.97 -3.91
CA VAL A 55 -3.73 -9.47 -3.26
C VAL A 55 -3.45 -9.63 -1.78
N VAL A 56 -4.42 -9.30 -0.94
CA VAL A 56 -4.38 -9.59 0.48
C VAL A 56 -5.63 -10.35 0.86
N GLU A 57 -5.47 -11.42 1.63
CA GLU A 57 -6.62 -12.22 2.09
C GLU A 57 -6.64 -12.26 3.60
N SER A 58 -7.84 -12.09 4.14
CA SER A 58 -8.06 -12.19 5.57
C SER A 58 -8.99 -13.35 5.86
N THR A 59 -9.26 -13.56 7.15
CA THR A 59 -10.23 -14.58 7.57
C THR A 59 -11.64 -14.25 7.10
N LYS A 60 -11.90 -13.01 6.69
CA LYS A 60 -13.23 -12.56 6.27
C LYS A 60 -13.38 -12.38 4.77
N ALA A 61 -12.34 -11.97 4.08
CA ALA A 61 -12.46 -11.54 2.69
C ALA A 61 -11.11 -11.51 1.97
N ALA A 62 -11.16 -11.47 0.65
CA ALA A 62 -9.99 -11.23 -0.20
C ALA A 62 -10.15 -9.87 -0.83
N SER A 63 -9.04 -9.15 -1.00
CA SER A 63 -9.05 -7.81 -1.59
C SER A 63 -7.83 -7.61 -2.48
N ASP A 64 -8.04 -6.94 -3.61
CA ASP A 64 -6.93 -6.56 -4.47
C ASP A 64 -6.21 -5.37 -3.84
N VAL A 65 -4.90 -5.32 -4.02
CA VAL A 65 -4.09 -4.17 -3.62
C VAL A 65 -3.74 -3.42 -4.90
N TYR A 66 -4.14 -2.16 -4.96
CA TYR A 66 -3.87 -1.32 -6.12
C TYR A 66 -2.68 -0.42 -5.83
N THR A 67 -1.88 -0.16 -6.85
CA THR A 67 -0.77 0.77 -6.67
C THR A 67 -1.28 2.19 -6.83
N PRO A 68 -0.93 3.11 -5.91
CA PRO A 68 -1.36 4.50 -6.02
C PRO A 68 -0.62 5.29 -7.09
N ILE A 69 0.53 4.77 -7.56
CA ILE A 69 1.31 5.42 -8.62
C ILE A 69 1.92 4.38 -9.55
N SER A 70 2.35 4.84 -10.72
CA SER A 70 3.01 3.99 -11.70
C SER A 70 4.50 3.90 -11.42
N GLY A 71 5.10 2.76 -11.73
CA GLY A 71 6.53 2.58 -11.60
C GLY A 71 6.96 1.15 -11.84
N GLU A 72 8.26 0.93 -11.67
CA GLU A 72 8.84 -0.41 -11.78
C GLU A 72 9.12 -0.94 -10.38
N VAL A 73 8.69 -2.16 -10.10
CA VAL A 73 8.89 -2.78 -8.79
C VAL A 73 10.37 -3.08 -8.58
N MET A 74 10.96 -2.42 -7.58
CA MET A 74 12.37 -2.58 -7.23
C MET A 74 12.59 -3.67 -6.20
N GLU A 75 11.60 -3.83 -5.31
CA GLU A 75 11.74 -4.69 -4.15
C GLU A 75 10.36 -5.08 -3.65
N ASN A 76 10.21 -6.30 -3.16
CA ASN A 76 9.00 -6.69 -2.45
C ASN A 76 9.37 -7.21 -1.06
N ASN A 77 8.42 -7.15 -0.13
CA ASN A 77 8.70 -7.49 1.27
C ASN A 77 8.32 -8.94 1.55
N GLN A 78 9.28 -9.83 1.32
CA GLN A 78 9.05 -11.25 1.49
C GLN A 78 8.68 -11.61 2.94
N ALA A 79 9.07 -10.78 3.91
CA ALA A 79 8.77 -11.04 5.32
C ALA A 79 7.27 -11.11 5.59
N ILE A 80 6.45 -10.31 4.88
CA ILE A 80 4.99 -10.37 5.08
C ILE A 80 4.34 -11.53 4.33
N VAL A 81 5.00 -12.06 3.31
CA VAL A 81 4.54 -13.28 2.65
C VAL A 81 4.74 -14.46 3.59
N ASP A 82 5.89 -14.51 4.25
CA ASP A 82 6.20 -15.57 5.19
C ASP A 82 5.39 -15.48 6.48
N ASP A 83 5.02 -14.25 6.87
CA ASP A 83 4.28 -14.01 8.11
C ASP A 83 3.26 -12.88 7.88
N PRO A 84 2.10 -13.20 7.27
CA PRO A 84 1.10 -12.17 6.97
C PRO A 84 0.58 -11.41 8.19
N GLY A 85 0.68 -12.00 9.37
CA GLY A 85 0.26 -11.33 10.61
C GLY A 85 1.03 -10.06 10.92
N LYS A 86 2.22 -9.89 10.33
CA LYS A 86 2.98 -8.64 10.48
C LYS A 86 2.21 -7.44 9.94
N ILE A 87 1.36 -7.66 8.95
CA ILE A 87 0.54 -6.58 8.38
C ILE A 87 -0.41 -6.02 9.43
N ASN A 88 -0.97 -6.89 10.27
CA ASN A 88 -1.85 -6.45 11.34
C ASN A 88 -1.10 -5.73 12.46
N SER A 89 0.15 -6.12 12.69
CA SER A 89 0.94 -5.56 13.80
C SER A 89 1.49 -4.17 13.47
N ASP A 90 1.95 -3.97 12.24
CA ASP A 90 2.65 -2.72 11.88
C ASP A 90 2.47 -2.42 10.39
N PRO A 91 1.24 -2.15 9.95
CA PRO A 91 0.95 -2.02 8.52
C PRO A 91 1.58 -0.82 7.85
N GLU A 92 1.89 0.24 8.60
CA GLU A 92 2.35 1.49 8.00
C GLU A 92 3.86 1.71 8.16
N ASN A 93 4.59 0.69 8.54
CA ASN A 93 6.03 0.79 8.69
C ASN A 93 6.71 -0.51 8.25
N GLU A 94 6.89 -1.46 9.17
CA GLU A 94 7.65 -2.68 8.84
C GLU A 94 6.95 -3.60 7.85
N ALA A 95 5.63 -3.57 7.81
CA ALA A 95 4.85 -4.42 6.90
C ALA A 95 4.54 -3.74 5.57
N TRP A 96 5.50 -3.00 5.02
CA TRP A 96 5.36 -2.45 3.67
C TRP A 96 5.27 -3.60 2.67
N PHE A 97 4.60 -3.34 1.54
CA PHE A 97 4.36 -4.38 0.53
C PHE A 97 5.44 -4.43 -0.54
N PHE A 98 5.68 -3.33 -1.21
CA PHE A 98 6.67 -3.27 -2.28
C PHE A 98 7.20 -1.86 -2.47
N LYS A 99 8.36 -1.75 -3.14
CA LYS A 99 8.97 -0.46 -3.44
C LYS A 99 9.04 -0.29 -4.95
N LEU A 100 8.76 0.92 -5.39
CA LEU A 100 8.76 1.28 -6.80
C LEU A 100 9.83 2.31 -7.10
N ASN A 101 10.38 2.22 -8.32
CA ASN A 101 11.07 3.36 -8.92
C ASN A 101 9.98 4.20 -9.57
N ILE A 102 9.74 5.40 -9.04
CA ILE A 102 8.61 6.24 -9.46
C ILE A 102 8.79 6.70 -10.90
N LYS A 103 7.79 6.43 -11.73
CA LYS A 103 7.83 6.77 -13.15
C LYS A 103 7.37 8.21 -13.41
N ASP A 104 6.33 8.63 -12.69
CA ASP A 104 5.73 9.95 -12.88
C ASP A 104 5.30 10.51 -11.52
N SER A 105 6.14 11.37 -10.96
CA SER A 105 5.90 11.92 -9.64
C SER A 105 4.66 12.83 -9.58
N SER A 106 4.19 13.31 -10.74
CA SER A 106 2.98 14.14 -10.75
C SER A 106 1.73 13.36 -10.33
N GLU A 107 1.78 12.04 -10.42
CA GLU A 107 0.66 11.21 -9.96
C GLU A 107 0.43 11.33 -8.45
N LEU A 108 1.45 11.74 -7.71
CA LEU A 108 1.32 11.95 -6.26
C LEU A 108 0.38 13.11 -5.92
N ASP A 109 0.18 14.03 -6.86
CA ASP A 109 -0.66 15.20 -6.62
C ASP A 109 -2.13 14.84 -6.42
N SER A 110 -2.56 13.68 -6.90
CA SER A 110 -3.94 13.23 -6.75
C SER A 110 -4.17 12.48 -5.44
N LEU A 111 -3.12 12.25 -4.68
CA LEU A 111 -3.23 11.50 -3.42
C LEU A 111 -3.45 12.45 -2.25
N MET A 112 -3.93 11.89 -1.14
CA MET A 112 -4.24 12.64 0.07
C MET A 112 -3.04 12.69 1.01
N ASN A 113 -2.89 13.80 1.75
CA ASN A 113 -1.95 13.82 2.85
C ASN A 113 -2.62 13.12 4.05
N LYS A 114 -1.89 13.02 5.18
CA LYS A 114 -2.39 12.32 6.36
C LYS A 114 -3.70 12.90 6.88
N GLU A 115 -3.76 14.22 6.96
CA GLU A 115 -4.96 14.91 7.49
C GLU A 115 -6.16 14.68 6.59
N GLU A 116 -5.96 14.79 5.29
CA GLU A 116 -7.03 14.54 4.31
C GLU A 116 -7.50 13.10 4.35
N TYR A 117 -6.56 12.17 4.47
CA TYR A 117 -6.90 10.76 4.52
C TYR A 117 -7.66 10.41 5.80
N ASP A 118 -7.22 10.93 6.94
CA ASP A 118 -7.91 10.66 8.21
C ASP A 118 -9.36 11.12 8.15
N LYS A 119 -9.59 12.27 7.55
CA LYS A 119 -10.93 12.81 7.38
C LYS A 119 -11.75 11.92 6.44
N PHE A 120 -11.15 11.52 5.32
CA PHE A 120 -11.80 10.65 4.35
C PHE A 120 -12.20 9.31 4.98
N ALA A 121 -11.29 8.69 5.72
CA ALA A 121 -11.54 7.40 6.35
C ALA A 121 -12.67 7.51 7.37
N LYS A 122 -12.69 8.60 8.13
CA LYS A 122 -13.74 8.85 9.12
C LYS A 122 -15.10 9.05 8.46
N GLU A 123 -15.13 9.80 7.36
CA GLU A 123 -16.37 10.09 6.65
C GLU A 123 -16.91 8.90 5.89
N SER A 124 -16.06 7.92 5.55
CA SER A 124 -16.53 6.73 4.85
C SER A 124 -17.31 5.79 5.76
N GLY A 125 -17.40 6.10 7.04
CA GLY A 125 -18.25 5.35 7.96
C GLY A 125 -17.61 4.10 8.55
N ASN A 126 -16.32 3.99 8.43
CA ASN A 126 -15.62 2.79 8.93
C ASN A 126 -14.58 3.15 9.96
#